data_66c97bbce8089072dec506d15f3c4394
#
_entry.id   66c97bbce8089072dec506d15f3c4394
#
_cell.length_a   1.000
_cell.length_b   1.000
_cell.length_c   1.000
_cell.angle_alpha   90.00
_cell.angle_beta   90.00
_cell.angle_gamma   90.00
#
_symmetry.space_group_name_H-M   'P 1'
#
loop_
_entity.id
_entity.type
_entity.pdbx_description
1 polymer ?
#
loop_
_entity_poly.entity_id
_entity_poly.type
_entity_poly.pdbx_seq_one_letter_code
_entity_poly.pdbx_strand_id
1 'polypeptide(L)'
;MAEPLVAERTESILVRDFGAWMTSEQRRIYGLCQRFLQDRDEADSATQDVFLKAYQALIREDAKELDDPARWVTRIAVNTCLDRLRSRKWQFWRRRPSSEDETAILAMEPSRKPEAEDKCFAGEIGTRLAAAIEKLSIRQRTVFTLRHYEDMSLEEIGNLLGLDVGTVKAHMFRAVTKLRVELRDLYDGTTS
;
A
#
# COMPACT_ATOMS: atom_id res chain seq x y z
N MET A 1 52.32 -15.35 -14.35
CA MET A 1 51.19 -15.42 -13.37
C MET A 1 50.42 -14.14 -13.53
N ALA A 2 49.28 -14.19 -14.21
CA ALA A 2 48.42 -13.03 -14.41
C ALA A 2 47.36 -13.05 -13.28
N GLU A 3 47.33 -11.99 -12.47
CA GLU A 3 46.24 -11.79 -11.54
C GLU A 3 44.92 -11.67 -12.30
N PRO A 4 43.83 -12.28 -11.81
CA PRO A 4 42.54 -12.04 -12.39
C PRO A 4 42.10 -10.61 -12.03
N LEU A 5 41.94 -9.78 -13.07
CA LEU A 5 41.21 -8.52 -12.98
C LEU A 5 39.86 -8.79 -12.28
N VAL A 6 39.73 -8.32 -11.06
CA VAL A 6 38.44 -8.22 -10.36
C VAL A 6 37.56 -7.33 -11.26
N ALA A 7 36.60 -7.94 -11.95
CA ALA A 7 35.60 -7.21 -12.69
C ALA A 7 34.94 -6.22 -11.70
N GLU A 8 35.22 -4.93 -11.86
CA GLU A 8 34.49 -3.87 -11.17
C GLU A 8 33.01 -4.06 -11.54
N ARG A 9 32.25 -4.59 -10.60
CA ARG A 9 30.79 -4.63 -10.69
C ARG A 9 30.33 -3.20 -10.89
N THR A 10 29.81 -2.91 -12.07
CA THR A 10 29.16 -1.63 -12.33
C THR A 10 27.92 -1.58 -11.45
N GLU A 11 28.07 -1.04 -10.24
CA GLU A 11 26.92 -0.79 -9.37
C GLU A 11 25.93 0.10 -10.09
N SER A 12 24.66 -0.30 -10.11
CA SER A 12 23.62 0.53 -10.72
C SER A 12 23.59 1.91 -10.05
N ILE A 13 23.29 2.95 -10.80
CA ILE A 13 23.17 4.33 -10.30
C ILE A 13 22.26 4.36 -9.06
N LEU A 14 21.21 3.55 -9.05
CA LEU A 14 20.27 3.46 -7.95
C LEU A 14 20.90 2.90 -6.65
N VAL A 15 21.89 1.99 -6.74
CA VAL A 15 22.59 1.50 -5.55
C VAL A 15 23.49 2.56 -4.97
N ARG A 16 24.19 3.32 -5.82
CA ARG A 16 25.07 4.43 -5.38
C ARG A 16 24.29 5.54 -4.67
N ASP A 17 23.10 5.89 -5.20
CA ASP A 17 22.28 6.99 -4.73
C ASP A 17 21.04 6.50 -3.96
N PHE A 18 21.06 5.26 -3.43
CA PHE A 18 19.91 4.66 -2.77
C PHE A 18 19.34 5.53 -1.65
N GLY A 19 20.19 6.18 -0.85
CA GLY A 19 19.78 7.05 0.24
C GLY A 19 18.98 8.26 -0.24
N ALA A 20 19.41 8.91 -1.32
CA ALA A 20 18.71 10.04 -1.92
C ALA A 20 17.37 9.61 -2.52
N TRP A 21 17.36 8.49 -3.26
CA TRP A 21 16.14 7.92 -3.83
C TRP A 21 15.15 7.48 -2.74
N MET A 22 15.62 6.78 -1.71
CA MET A 22 14.79 6.40 -0.56
C MET A 22 14.13 7.62 0.08
N THR A 23 14.91 8.70 0.30
CA THR A 23 14.39 9.94 0.89
C THR A 23 13.28 10.56 0.04
N SER A 24 13.41 10.53 -1.30
CA SER A 24 12.39 11.04 -2.22
C SER A 24 11.11 10.22 -2.21
N GLU A 25 11.20 8.89 -2.05
CA GLU A 25 10.08 7.96 -2.08
C GLU A 25 9.43 7.72 -0.70
N GLN A 26 10.13 8.04 0.38
CA GLN A 26 9.73 7.67 1.74
C GLN A 26 8.32 8.14 2.08
N ARG A 27 7.99 9.41 1.79
CA ARG A 27 6.65 9.97 2.08
C ARG A 27 5.54 9.25 1.32
N ARG A 28 5.77 8.95 0.04
CA ARG A 28 4.82 8.25 -0.82
C ARG A 28 4.57 6.82 -0.32
N ILE A 29 5.66 6.08 -0.05
CA ILE A 29 5.58 4.69 0.42
C ILE A 29 4.97 4.61 1.82
N TYR A 30 5.31 5.53 2.74
CA TYR A 30 4.65 5.61 4.05
C TYR A 30 3.14 5.84 3.90
N GLY A 31 2.72 6.80 3.07
CA GLY A 31 1.31 7.05 2.80
C GLY A 31 0.58 5.84 2.21
N LEU A 32 1.25 5.08 1.34
CA LEU A 32 0.72 3.83 0.81
C LEU A 32 0.55 2.78 1.93
N CYS A 33 1.59 2.53 2.73
CA CYS A 33 1.54 1.60 3.86
C CYS A 33 0.43 1.99 4.86
N GLN A 34 0.29 3.27 5.19
CA GLN A 34 -0.73 3.76 6.09
C GLN A 34 -2.15 3.51 5.57
N ARG A 35 -2.41 3.75 4.28
CA ARG A 35 -3.72 3.43 3.67
C ARG A 35 -4.04 1.94 3.72
N PHE A 36 -3.05 1.08 3.61
CA PHE A 36 -3.24 -0.37 3.69
C PHE A 36 -3.44 -0.86 5.12
N LEU A 37 -2.57 -0.46 6.04
CA LEU A 37 -2.49 -1.01 7.39
C LEU A 37 -3.40 -0.29 8.39
N GLN A 38 -3.72 0.98 8.14
CA GLN A 38 -4.56 1.84 8.99
C GLN A 38 -4.04 1.96 10.45
N ASP A 39 -2.74 1.83 10.60
CA ASP A 39 -2.02 1.95 11.85
C ASP A 39 -0.67 2.62 11.56
N ARG A 40 -0.36 3.69 12.30
CA ARG A 40 0.84 4.52 12.03
C ARG A 40 2.14 3.77 12.35
N ASP A 41 2.18 3.11 13.48
CA ASP A 41 3.38 2.40 13.95
C ASP A 41 3.70 1.23 13.01
N GLU A 42 2.64 0.52 12.58
CA GLU A 42 2.81 -0.53 11.58
C GLU A 42 3.15 0.00 10.20
N ALA A 43 2.62 1.15 9.80
CA ALA A 43 2.97 1.77 8.53
C ALA A 43 4.43 2.22 8.51
N ASP A 44 4.92 2.81 9.60
CA ASP A 44 6.34 3.17 9.75
C ASP A 44 7.24 1.94 9.67
N SER A 45 6.96 0.94 10.48
CA SER A 45 7.68 -0.34 10.47
C SER A 45 7.61 -1.04 9.10
N ALA A 46 6.46 -1.01 8.41
CA ALA A 46 6.33 -1.56 7.07
C ALA A 46 7.16 -0.78 6.04
N THR A 47 7.21 0.54 6.16
CA THR A 47 8.00 1.40 5.27
C THR A 47 9.50 1.09 5.39
N GLN A 48 10.00 0.91 6.60
CA GLN A 48 11.38 0.49 6.85
C GLN A 48 11.67 -0.88 6.22
N ASP A 49 10.78 -1.87 6.43
CA ASP A 49 10.90 -3.19 5.82
C ASP A 49 10.92 -3.13 4.29
N VAL A 50 10.10 -2.26 3.69
CA VAL A 50 10.03 -2.08 2.23
C VAL A 50 11.37 -1.62 1.69
N PHE A 51 11.97 -0.58 2.28
CA PHE A 51 13.26 -0.08 1.81
C PHE A 51 14.42 -1.04 2.11
N LEU A 52 14.36 -1.77 3.23
CA LEU A 52 15.33 -2.83 3.51
C LEU A 52 15.27 -3.95 2.46
N LYS A 53 14.06 -4.42 2.11
CA LYS A 53 13.86 -5.42 1.04
C LYS A 53 14.30 -4.90 -0.31
N ALA A 54 13.99 -3.63 -0.61
CA ALA A 54 14.40 -2.98 -1.85
C ALA A 54 15.94 -2.94 -1.96
N TYR A 55 16.62 -2.50 -0.91
CA TYR A 55 18.07 -2.47 -0.86
C TYR A 55 18.70 -3.87 -1.03
N GLN A 56 18.16 -4.86 -0.30
CA GLN A 56 18.63 -6.24 -0.40
C GLN A 56 18.43 -6.83 -1.80
N ALA A 57 17.32 -6.52 -2.47
CA ALA A 57 17.06 -6.98 -3.83
C ALA A 57 18.02 -6.34 -4.82
N LEU A 58 18.30 -5.03 -4.69
CA LEU A 58 19.26 -4.32 -5.54
C LEU A 58 20.69 -4.88 -5.42
N ILE A 59 21.10 -5.33 -4.23
CA ILE A 59 22.43 -5.91 -4.02
C ILE A 59 22.51 -7.35 -4.57
N ARG A 60 21.44 -8.14 -4.44
CA ARG A 60 21.44 -9.57 -4.79
C ARG A 60 21.30 -9.83 -6.29
N GLU A 61 20.46 -9.10 -6.94
CA GLU A 61 20.29 -9.17 -8.37
C GLU A 61 21.31 -8.21 -8.96
N ASP A 62 22.38 -8.71 -9.63
CA ASP A 62 23.29 -7.82 -10.37
C ASP A 62 22.44 -6.78 -11.09
N ALA A 63 22.28 -5.62 -10.45
CA ALA A 63 21.15 -4.74 -10.62
C ALA A 63 21.01 -4.33 -12.07
N LYS A 64 20.19 -5.07 -12.82
CA LYS A 64 19.68 -4.62 -14.09
C LYS A 64 19.02 -3.27 -13.85
N GLU A 65 19.33 -2.34 -14.72
CA GLU A 65 18.70 -1.04 -14.73
C GLU A 65 17.19 -1.22 -14.62
N LEU A 66 16.59 -0.72 -13.54
CA LEU A 66 15.14 -0.82 -13.34
C LEU A 66 14.48 0.22 -14.23
N ASP A 67 13.63 -0.20 -15.15
CA ASP A 67 12.87 0.69 -16.03
C ASP A 67 11.98 1.67 -15.23
N ASP A 68 11.38 1.20 -14.14
CA ASP A 68 10.52 2.00 -13.27
C ASP A 68 10.73 1.64 -11.78
N PRO A 69 11.72 2.29 -11.12
CA PRO A 69 12.02 2.08 -9.71
C PRO A 69 10.84 2.40 -8.79
N ALA A 70 10.00 3.40 -9.15
CA ALA A 70 8.85 3.79 -8.34
C ALA A 70 7.77 2.71 -8.33
N ARG A 71 7.45 2.13 -9.49
CA ARG A 71 6.52 0.99 -9.57
C ARG A 71 7.08 -0.27 -8.94
N TRP A 72 8.39 -0.48 -9.07
CA TRP A 72 9.03 -1.63 -8.45
C TRP A 72 8.93 -1.58 -6.92
N VAL A 73 9.25 -0.45 -6.28
CA VAL A 73 9.11 -0.32 -4.81
C VAL A 73 7.64 -0.34 -4.36
N THR A 74 6.70 0.16 -5.18
CA THR A 74 5.26 0.00 -4.93
C THR A 74 4.87 -1.47 -4.83
N ARG A 75 5.37 -2.35 -5.71
CA ARG A 75 5.12 -3.79 -5.64
C ARG A 75 5.65 -4.40 -4.33
N ILE A 76 6.84 -4.01 -3.90
CA ILE A 76 7.42 -4.45 -2.63
C ILE A 76 6.55 -3.99 -1.47
N ALA A 77 6.09 -2.74 -1.47
CA ALA A 77 5.25 -2.16 -0.43
C ALA A 77 3.89 -2.88 -0.33
N VAL A 78 3.22 -3.09 -1.46
CA VAL A 78 1.94 -3.82 -1.51
C VAL A 78 2.08 -5.23 -0.94
N ASN A 79 3.07 -5.99 -1.40
CA ASN A 79 3.31 -7.35 -0.91
C ASN A 79 3.61 -7.34 0.59
N THR A 80 4.45 -6.43 1.07
CA THR A 80 4.78 -6.31 2.49
C THR A 80 3.55 -6.01 3.34
N CYS A 81 2.69 -5.09 2.91
CA CYS A 81 1.44 -4.77 3.61
C CYS A 81 0.44 -5.94 3.59
N LEU A 82 0.25 -6.59 2.44
CA LEU A 82 -0.64 -7.74 2.32
C LEU A 82 -0.19 -8.91 3.19
N ASP A 83 1.11 -9.18 3.27
CA ASP A 83 1.65 -10.24 4.12
C ASP A 83 1.43 -9.94 5.61
N ARG A 84 1.60 -8.68 6.04
CA ARG A 84 1.28 -8.25 7.41
C ARG A 84 -0.21 -8.43 7.72
N LEU A 85 -1.10 -8.03 6.80
CA LEU A 85 -2.55 -8.21 6.97
C LEU A 85 -2.96 -9.69 7.02
N ARG A 86 -2.32 -10.56 6.22
CA ARG A 86 -2.52 -12.02 6.27
C ARG A 86 -2.03 -12.61 7.59
N SER A 87 -0.86 -12.18 8.07
CA SER A 87 -0.30 -12.63 9.35
C SER A 87 -1.19 -12.25 10.52
N ARG A 88 -1.74 -11.03 10.55
CA ARG A 88 -2.73 -10.60 11.56
C ARG A 88 -3.97 -11.51 11.56
N LYS A 89 -4.53 -11.79 10.37
CA LYS A 89 -5.66 -12.71 10.23
C LYS A 89 -5.30 -14.09 10.79
N TRP A 90 -4.14 -14.64 10.47
CA TRP A 90 -3.67 -15.92 10.97
C TRP A 90 -3.46 -15.94 12.48
N GLN A 91 -2.87 -14.89 13.08
CA GLN A 91 -2.68 -14.79 14.52
C GLN A 91 -4.02 -14.69 15.26
N PHE A 92 -5.00 -13.98 14.68
CA PHE A 92 -6.35 -13.92 15.22
C PHE A 92 -7.03 -15.30 15.23
N TRP A 93 -6.94 -16.06 14.12
CA TRP A 93 -7.48 -17.42 14.03
C TRP A 93 -6.86 -18.40 15.01
N ARG A 94 -5.56 -18.29 15.28
CA ARG A 94 -4.90 -19.14 16.29
C ARG A 94 -5.34 -18.86 17.72
N ARG A 95 -5.88 -17.68 18.01
CA ARG A 95 -6.32 -17.27 19.36
C ARG A 95 -7.79 -17.58 19.65
N ARG A 96 -8.60 -17.94 18.66
CA ARG A 96 -10.01 -18.33 18.82
C ARG A 96 -10.24 -19.76 18.34
N PRO A 97 -10.67 -20.69 19.23
CA PRO A 97 -11.29 -21.93 18.81
C PRO A 97 -12.77 -21.66 18.51
N SER A 98 -13.24 -22.17 17.38
CA SER A 98 -14.62 -22.34 16.91
C SER A 98 -15.27 -21.25 16.05
N SER A 99 -15.72 -21.74 14.92
CA SER A 99 -16.85 -21.43 14.03
C SER A 99 -17.74 -20.23 14.41
N GLU A 100 -18.12 -19.49 13.36
CA GLU A 100 -19.05 -18.38 13.31
C GLU A 100 -18.36 -17.02 13.44
N ASP A 101 -17.82 -16.52 12.34
CA ASP A 101 -17.72 -15.09 12.07
C ASP A 101 -16.73 -14.73 10.93
N GLU A 102 -16.95 -15.28 9.73
CA GLU A 102 -16.27 -14.70 8.53
C GLU A 102 -16.69 -13.25 8.30
N THR A 103 -17.86 -12.86 8.81
CA THR A 103 -18.41 -11.49 8.71
C THR A 103 -17.84 -10.55 9.78
N ALA A 104 -17.49 -11.04 10.97
CA ALA A 104 -16.96 -10.23 12.07
C ALA A 104 -15.48 -9.82 11.89
N ILE A 105 -14.70 -10.61 11.12
CA ILE A 105 -13.30 -10.28 10.80
C ILE A 105 -13.19 -9.09 9.83
N LEU A 106 -14.27 -8.81 9.08
CA LEU A 106 -14.40 -7.62 8.23
C LEU A 106 -14.74 -6.35 9.02
N ALA A 107 -15.13 -6.50 10.29
CA ALA A 107 -15.59 -5.43 11.18
C ALA A 107 -14.61 -5.13 12.33
N MET A 108 -13.34 -5.52 12.26
CA MET A 108 -12.36 -4.98 13.20
C MET A 108 -12.21 -3.49 12.91
N GLU A 109 -12.83 -2.69 13.77
CA GLU A 109 -12.69 -1.24 13.78
C GLU A 109 -11.21 -0.87 13.88
N PRO A 110 -10.75 0.08 13.05
CA PRO A 110 -9.40 0.64 13.19
C PRO A 110 -9.34 1.33 14.55
N SER A 111 -8.51 0.83 15.44
CA SER A 111 -8.18 1.49 16.70
C SER A 111 -7.39 2.74 16.39
N ARG A 112 -8.02 3.86 16.42
CA ARG A 112 -7.48 5.20 16.61
C ARG A 112 -7.93 6.24 15.57
N LYS A 113 -8.50 7.33 16.11
CA LYS A 113 -8.84 8.54 15.37
C LYS A 113 -7.59 9.15 14.72
N PRO A 114 -7.70 9.72 13.50
CA PRO A 114 -6.61 10.44 12.87
C PRO A 114 -6.18 11.62 13.75
N GLU A 115 -4.93 11.65 14.17
CA GLU A 115 -4.37 12.80 14.87
C GLU A 115 -4.01 13.93 13.90
N ALA A 116 -3.92 15.14 14.44
CA ALA A 116 -3.97 16.43 13.77
C ALA A 116 -2.92 16.73 12.69
N GLU A 117 -1.91 15.91 12.48
CA GLU A 117 -0.80 16.20 11.55
C GLU A 117 -1.11 15.93 10.08
N ASP A 118 -2.07 15.03 9.78
CA ASP A 118 -2.59 14.87 8.40
C ASP A 118 -3.50 16.04 7.96
N LYS A 119 -3.83 16.94 8.88
CA LYS A 119 -4.74 18.06 8.64
C LYS A 119 -4.14 19.20 7.81
N CYS A 120 -2.85 19.20 7.55
CA CYS A 120 -2.21 20.31 6.85
C CYS A 120 -2.42 20.28 5.33
N PHE A 121 -2.87 19.16 4.75
CA PHE A 121 -3.10 19.03 3.31
C PHE A 121 -4.51 18.64 2.89
N ALA A 122 -5.35 18.22 3.81
CA ALA A 122 -6.72 17.86 3.49
C ALA A 122 -7.65 18.75 4.31
N GLY A 123 -8.31 19.67 3.64
CA GLY A 123 -9.48 20.32 4.21
C GLY A 123 -10.50 19.25 4.68
N GLU A 124 -11.62 19.68 5.23
CA GLU A 124 -12.68 18.79 5.73
C GLU A 124 -13.01 17.62 4.80
N ILE A 125 -13.01 17.86 3.49
CA ILE A 125 -13.24 16.86 2.44
C ILE A 125 -12.20 15.74 2.48
N GLY A 126 -10.91 16.07 2.63
CA GLY A 126 -9.84 15.07 2.66
C GLY A 126 -9.92 14.18 3.91
N THR A 127 -10.25 14.77 5.06
CA THR A 127 -10.45 14.03 6.32
C THR A 127 -11.64 13.06 6.20
N ARG A 128 -12.74 13.52 5.62
CA ARG A 128 -13.94 12.69 5.40
C ARG A 128 -13.71 11.58 4.38
N LEU A 129 -12.96 11.86 3.31
CA LEU A 129 -12.56 10.85 2.33
C LEU A 129 -11.67 9.78 2.96
N ALA A 130 -10.69 10.17 3.77
CA ALA A 130 -9.83 9.22 4.49
C ALA A 130 -10.67 8.30 5.39
N ALA A 131 -11.58 8.86 6.21
CA ALA A 131 -12.49 8.09 7.05
C ALA A 131 -13.42 7.16 6.24
N ALA A 132 -13.87 7.59 5.06
CA ALA A 132 -14.68 6.74 4.18
C ALA A 132 -13.87 5.58 3.57
N ILE A 133 -12.61 5.83 3.21
CA ILE A 133 -11.68 4.79 2.71
C ILE A 133 -11.41 3.74 3.80
N GLU A 134 -11.31 4.14 5.07
CA GLU A 134 -11.13 3.22 6.20
C GLU A 134 -12.27 2.20 6.32
N LYS A 135 -13.48 2.57 5.96
CA LYS A 135 -14.66 1.68 5.97
C LYS A 135 -14.69 0.66 4.83
N LEU A 136 -13.82 0.79 3.84
CA LEU A 136 -13.72 -0.19 2.74
C LEU A 136 -13.14 -1.52 3.25
N SER A 137 -13.59 -2.64 2.67
CA SER A 137 -12.88 -3.91 2.90
C SER A 137 -11.44 -3.83 2.39
N ILE A 138 -10.54 -4.66 2.94
CA ILE A 138 -9.13 -4.68 2.55
C ILE A 138 -8.97 -4.75 1.03
N ARG A 139 -9.69 -5.64 0.33
CA ARG A 139 -9.61 -5.79 -1.13
C ARG A 139 -10.12 -4.56 -1.89
N GLN A 140 -11.23 -3.98 -1.44
CA GLN A 140 -11.79 -2.75 -2.03
C GLN A 140 -10.81 -1.58 -1.86
N ARG A 141 -10.28 -1.40 -0.66
CA ARG A 141 -9.31 -0.37 -0.33
C ARG A 141 -8.01 -0.53 -1.11
N THR A 142 -7.47 -1.77 -1.19
CA THR A 142 -6.28 -2.06 -1.98
C THR A 142 -6.45 -1.66 -3.44
N VAL A 143 -7.52 -2.12 -4.10
CA VAL A 143 -7.77 -1.81 -5.51
C VAL A 143 -7.99 -0.31 -5.71
N PHE A 144 -8.75 0.34 -4.83
CA PHE A 144 -9.00 1.78 -4.89
C PHE A 144 -7.70 2.59 -4.72
N THR A 145 -6.87 2.25 -3.73
CA THR A 145 -5.60 2.94 -3.45
C THR A 145 -4.63 2.81 -4.63
N LEU A 146 -4.46 1.61 -5.16
CA LEU A 146 -3.56 1.39 -6.30
C LEU A 146 -4.02 2.12 -7.56
N ARG A 147 -5.33 2.23 -7.80
CA ARG A 147 -5.87 2.94 -8.95
C ARG A 147 -5.74 4.45 -8.83
N HIS A 148 -6.06 5.03 -7.65
CA HIS A 148 -6.21 6.48 -7.50
C HIS A 148 -5.00 7.20 -6.89
N TYR A 149 -4.11 6.50 -6.21
CA TYR A 149 -2.91 7.09 -5.60
C TYR A 149 -1.61 6.64 -6.26
N GLU A 150 -1.62 5.47 -6.93
CA GLU A 150 -0.46 4.93 -7.63
C GLU A 150 -0.66 4.87 -9.15
N ASP A 151 -1.77 5.41 -9.67
CA ASP A 151 -2.13 5.51 -11.09
C ASP A 151 -2.00 4.20 -11.89
N MET A 152 -2.16 3.04 -11.21
CA MET A 152 -2.06 1.73 -11.85
C MET A 152 -3.31 1.43 -12.68
N SER A 153 -3.13 0.80 -13.84
CA SER A 153 -4.23 0.26 -14.65
C SER A 153 -4.89 -0.93 -13.93
N LEU A 154 -6.11 -1.27 -14.31
CA LEU A 154 -6.81 -2.43 -13.72
C LEU A 154 -6.11 -3.75 -14.04
N GLU A 155 -5.46 -3.82 -15.19
CA GLU A 155 -4.64 -4.94 -15.63
C GLU A 155 -3.38 -5.08 -14.77
N GLU A 156 -2.67 -3.98 -14.50
CA GLU A 156 -1.49 -3.97 -13.62
C GLU A 156 -1.87 -4.36 -12.18
N ILE A 157 -3.00 -3.86 -11.68
CA ILE A 157 -3.53 -4.23 -10.37
C ILE A 157 -3.88 -5.72 -10.34
N GLY A 158 -4.51 -6.25 -11.39
CA GLY A 158 -4.82 -7.67 -11.51
C GLY A 158 -3.55 -8.54 -11.46
N ASN A 159 -2.54 -8.19 -12.24
CA ASN A 159 -1.25 -8.87 -12.27
C ASN A 159 -0.54 -8.81 -10.91
N LEU A 160 -0.55 -7.65 -10.25
CA LEU A 160 0.08 -7.47 -8.93
C LEU A 160 -0.59 -8.30 -7.84
N LEU A 161 -1.93 -8.37 -7.85
CA LEU A 161 -2.71 -9.05 -6.80
C LEU A 161 -3.01 -10.52 -7.12
N GLY A 162 -2.68 -11.01 -8.32
CA GLY A 162 -3.04 -12.35 -8.80
C GLY A 162 -4.54 -12.50 -9.00
N LEU A 163 -5.22 -11.45 -9.50
CA LEU A 163 -6.65 -11.41 -9.74
C LEU A 163 -6.94 -11.19 -11.23
N ASP A 164 -8.04 -11.76 -11.72
CA ASP A 164 -8.56 -11.40 -13.02
C ASP A 164 -9.12 -9.97 -13.04
N VAL A 165 -9.07 -9.32 -14.21
CA VAL A 165 -9.49 -7.92 -14.38
C VAL A 165 -10.98 -7.71 -14.05
N GLY A 166 -11.82 -8.71 -14.27
CA GLY A 166 -13.24 -8.67 -13.90
C GLY A 166 -13.43 -8.57 -12.40
N THR A 167 -12.66 -9.34 -11.63
CA THR A 167 -12.65 -9.28 -10.16
C THR A 167 -12.14 -7.91 -9.66
N VAL A 168 -11.08 -7.37 -10.28
CA VAL A 168 -10.57 -6.03 -9.95
C VAL A 168 -11.64 -4.96 -10.21
N LYS A 169 -12.32 -5.01 -11.39
CA LYS A 169 -13.44 -4.12 -11.71
C LYS A 169 -14.57 -4.21 -10.67
N ALA A 170 -14.93 -5.42 -10.26
CA ALA A 170 -15.97 -5.63 -9.25
C ALA A 170 -15.61 -5.03 -7.89
N HIS A 171 -14.34 -5.17 -7.44
CA HIS A 171 -13.86 -4.53 -6.22
C HIS A 171 -13.85 -3.01 -6.32
N MET A 172 -13.41 -2.46 -7.47
CA MET A 172 -13.43 -1.03 -7.73
C MET A 172 -14.86 -0.48 -7.70
N PHE A 173 -15.79 -1.11 -8.40
CA PHE A 173 -17.20 -0.70 -8.43
C PHE A 173 -17.80 -0.64 -7.02
N ARG A 174 -17.59 -1.70 -6.21
CA ARG A 174 -18.08 -1.74 -4.82
C ARG A 174 -17.42 -0.68 -3.95
N ALA A 175 -16.12 -0.42 -4.14
CA ALA A 175 -15.42 0.64 -3.42
C ALA A 175 -16.02 2.02 -3.72
N VAL A 176 -16.16 2.36 -5.01
CA VAL A 176 -16.72 3.65 -5.44
C VAL A 176 -18.17 3.81 -4.98
N THR A 177 -18.99 2.76 -5.08
CA THR A 177 -20.38 2.78 -4.62
C THR A 177 -20.45 3.07 -3.13
N LYS A 178 -19.62 2.40 -2.32
CA LYS A 178 -19.58 2.62 -0.87
C LYS A 178 -19.10 4.03 -0.52
N LEU A 179 -18.05 4.51 -1.18
CA LEU A 179 -17.55 5.87 -0.99
C LEU A 179 -18.59 6.94 -1.33
N ARG A 180 -19.37 6.74 -2.42
CA ARG A 180 -20.47 7.65 -2.77
C ARG A 180 -21.54 7.72 -1.69
N VAL A 181 -21.87 6.61 -1.06
CA VAL A 181 -22.84 6.57 0.05
C VAL A 181 -22.30 7.32 1.27
N GLU A 182 -21.03 7.05 1.63
CA GLU A 182 -20.37 7.64 2.80
C GLU A 182 -20.14 9.16 2.67
N LEU A 183 -20.02 9.65 1.45
CA LEU A 183 -19.71 11.05 1.14
C LEU A 183 -20.92 11.82 0.58
N ARG A 184 -22.12 11.22 0.61
CA ARG A 184 -23.32 11.77 -0.03
C ARG A 184 -23.64 13.19 0.39
N ASP A 185 -23.55 13.46 1.67
CA ASP A 185 -23.82 14.78 2.25
C ASP A 185 -22.84 15.88 1.83
N LEU A 186 -21.63 15.52 1.33
CA LEU A 186 -20.71 16.47 0.71
C LEU A 186 -21.18 16.94 -0.68
N TYR A 187 -21.93 16.11 -1.38
CA TYR A 187 -22.49 16.46 -2.69
C TYR A 187 -23.82 17.20 -2.57
N ASP A 188 -24.65 16.83 -1.58
CA ASP A 188 -25.96 17.45 -1.38
C ASP A 188 -25.83 18.87 -0.78
N GLY A 189 -24.73 19.19 -0.08
CA GLY A 189 -24.44 20.51 0.48
C GLY A 189 -23.88 21.55 -0.50
N THR A 190 -23.55 21.17 -1.73
CA THR A 190 -22.96 22.09 -2.73
C THR A 190 -24.01 22.67 -3.69
N THR A 191 -25.30 22.37 -3.51
CA THR A 191 -26.41 22.81 -4.38
C THR A 191 -27.31 23.82 -3.65
N SER A 192 -26.73 24.75 -2.87
CA SER A 192 -27.46 25.90 -2.31
C SER A 192 -26.73 27.19 -2.59
#